data_cc902968d3c8b599f232829c6e5ed140
#
_entry.id   cc902968d3c8b599f232829c6e5ed140
#
_cell.length_a   1.000
_cell.length_b   1.000
_cell.length_c   1.000
_cell.angle_alpha   90.00
_cell.angle_beta   90.00
_cell.angle_gamma   90.00
#
_symmetry.space_group_name_H-M   'P 1'
#
loop_
_entity.id
_entity.type
_entity.pdbx_description
1 polymer ?
#
loop_
_entity_poly.entity_id
_entity_poly.type
_entity_poly.pdbx_seq_one_letter_code
_entity_poly.pdbx_strand_id
1 'polypeptide(L)'
;MDIPENTQTLEEFLVEASPTLIMFPKLELLVNKEEPILEDVLEICSNDKGLFHKLTGRRASRTNQEDFARDILFIKGLSFLKSLAIRTLNHEVYELPLGLNGMSNSQLRRRSILLARFVKRFADDLRIEPDHLYIAGLLYNLPYVSYEYLIKTERFTEESFSEVRPETVKMTCEILEKFGFGSYIMHILEDSVLDIQQTRNPCEQALLRIANNILESTEQNNFIVGKNTSIDEKMLEITGYSEQEILILLKELSRNYKGTPDGWSE
;
A
#
# COMPACT_ATOMS: atom_id res chain seq x y z
N MET A 1 19.56 10.77 8.86
CA MET A 1 18.66 11.93 9.17
C MET A 1 18.11 11.60 10.54
N ASP A 2 18.48 12.41 11.53
CA ASP A 2 18.05 12.17 12.91
C ASP A 2 16.56 12.50 13.01
N ILE A 3 15.80 11.65 13.67
CA ILE A 3 14.40 11.96 14.03
C ILE A 3 14.47 13.20 14.93
N PRO A 4 13.70 14.26 14.63
CA PRO A 4 13.72 15.45 15.49
C PRO A 4 13.36 15.05 16.93
N GLU A 5 14.07 15.62 17.91
CA GLU A 5 13.81 15.41 19.36
C GLU A 5 12.41 15.88 19.83
N ASN A 6 11.61 16.46 18.93
CA ASN A 6 10.23 16.83 19.20
C ASN A 6 9.33 15.61 18.95
N THR A 7 8.62 15.19 19.95
CA THR A 7 7.63 14.11 20.07
C THR A 7 6.57 14.12 18.97
N GLN A 8 7.01 13.90 17.71
CA GLN A 8 6.10 13.67 16.58
C GLN A 8 5.28 12.41 16.86
N THR A 9 4.00 12.46 16.62
CA THR A 9 3.13 11.28 16.73
C THR A 9 3.33 10.37 15.51
N LEU A 10 2.97 9.09 15.63
CA LEU A 10 2.98 8.17 14.47
C LEU A 10 2.09 8.71 13.33
N GLU A 11 0.98 9.36 13.66
CA GLU A 11 0.08 10.00 12.70
C GLU A 11 0.80 11.13 11.94
N GLU A 12 1.44 12.07 12.65
CA GLU A 12 2.20 13.17 12.04
C GLU A 12 3.35 12.65 11.19
N PHE A 13 4.03 11.60 11.64
CA PHE A 13 5.08 10.95 10.86
C PHE A 13 4.56 10.36 9.55
N LEU A 14 3.44 9.64 9.56
CA LEU A 14 2.84 9.08 8.35
C LEU A 14 2.31 10.18 7.41
N VAL A 15 1.78 11.27 7.95
CA VAL A 15 1.34 12.46 7.18
C VAL A 15 2.51 13.10 6.45
N GLU A 16 3.63 13.30 7.15
CA GLU A 16 4.82 13.93 6.55
C GLU A 16 5.49 13.02 5.53
N ALA A 17 5.56 11.73 5.84
CA ALA A 17 6.21 10.75 4.99
C ALA A 17 5.41 10.41 3.73
N SER A 18 4.07 10.42 3.81
CA SER A 18 3.18 10.09 2.70
C SER A 18 1.92 10.95 2.69
N PRO A 19 2.00 12.21 2.24
CA PRO A 19 0.84 13.09 2.10
C PRO A 19 -0.28 12.47 1.25
N THR A 20 0.07 11.67 0.24
CA THR A 20 -0.88 10.98 -0.63
C THR A 20 -1.72 9.95 0.15
N LEU A 21 -1.23 9.43 1.27
CA LEU A 21 -1.98 8.50 2.13
C LEU A 21 -3.26 9.16 2.66
N ILE A 22 -3.22 10.45 3.03
CA ILE A 22 -4.40 11.20 3.50
C ILE A 22 -5.31 11.59 2.35
N MET A 23 -4.73 11.88 1.19
CA MET A 23 -5.48 12.38 0.04
C MET A 23 -6.19 11.26 -0.74
N PHE A 24 -5.67 10.04 -0.65
CA PHE A 24 -6.18 8.91 -1.41
C PHE A 24 -7.67 8.63 -1.13
N PRO A 25 -8.16 8.54 0.12
CA PRO A 25 -9.59 8.33 0.40
C PRO A 25 -10.48 9.46 -0.12
N LYS A 26 -10.03 10.71 -0.02
CA LYS A 26 -10.77 11.87 -0.57
C LYS A 26 -10.89 11.77 -2.09
N LEU A 27 -9.84 11.31 -2.74
CA LEU A 27 -9.83 11.07 -4.18
C LEU A 27 -10.78 9.93 -4.58
N GLU A 28 -10.85 8.85 -3.80
CA GLU A 28 -11.82 7.78 -4.05
C GLU A 28 -13.26 8.30 -3.98
N LEU A 29 -13.56 9.14 -2.99
CA LEU A 29 -14.88 9.79 -2.89
C LEU A 29 -15.17 10.68 -4.10
N LEU A 30 -14.17 11.44 -4.57
CA LEU A 30 -14.32 12.30 -5.75
C LEU A 30 -14.57 11.50 -7.03
N VAL A 31 -13.83 10.41 -7.23
CA VAL A 31 -13.99 9.56 -8.43
C VAL A 31 -15.36 8.92 -8.50
N ASN A 32 -15.98 8.66 -7.36
CA ASN A 32 -17.30 8.05 -7.24
C ASN A 32 -18.45 9.09 -7.16
N LYS A 33 -18.13 10.39 -7.21
CA LYS A 33 -19.13 11.46 -7.21
C LYS A 33 -19.83 11.53 -8.57
N GLU A 34 -21.15 11.60 -8.58
CA GLU A 34 -21.93 11.64 -9.83
C GLU A 34 -21.61 12.89 -10.66
N GLU A 35 -21.48 14.05 -10.01
CA GLU A 35 -21.19 15.33 -10.64
C GLU A 35 -19.98 16.00 -9.97
N PRO A 36 -18.74 15.61 -10.32
CA PRO A 36 -17.55 16.26 -9.81
C PRO A 36 -17.40 17.68 -10.37
N ILE A 37 -17.06 18.63 -9.52
CA ILE A 37 -16.84 20.03 -9.90
C ILE A 37 -15.35 20.40 -9.81
N LEU A 38 -14.99 21.51 -10.44
CA LEU A 38 -13.59 21.97 -10.49
C LEU A 38 -12.98 22.19 -9.10
N GLU A 39 -13.77 22.72 -8.18
CA GLU A 39 -13.39 22.99 -6.80
C GLU A 39 -12.98 21.71 -6.05
N ASP A 40 -13.64 20.58 -6.29
CA ASP A 40 -13.29 19.29 -5.68
C ASP A 40 -11.91 18.84 -6.12
N VAL A 41 -11.56 18.99 -7.41
CA VAL A 41 -10.24 18.64 -7.94
C VAL A 41 -9.17 19.61 -7.43
N LEU A 42 -9.49 20.91 -7.37
CA LEU A 42 -8.59 21.92 -6.82
C LEU A 42 -8.26 21.70 -5.35
N GLU A 43 -9.24 21.28 -4.54
CA GLU A 43 -9.01 20.96 -3.13
C GLU A 43 -7.95 19.85 -2.99
N ILE A 44 -8.10 18.77 -3.75
CA ILE A 44 -7.13 17.66 -3.74
C ILE A 44 -5.74 18.13 -4.19
N CYS A 45 -5.65 18.85 -5.30
CA CYS A 45 -4.39 19.35 -5.83
C CYS A 45 -3.69 20.37 -4.92
N SER A 46 -4.47 21.14 -4.13
CA SER A 46 -3.94 22.19 -3.25
C SER A 46 -3.41 21.62 -1.93
N ASN A 47 -4.03 20.55 -1.43
CA ASN A 47 -3.67 19.94 -0.16
C ASN A 47 -2.44 19.02 -0.27
N ASP A 48 -2.16 18.47 -1.47
CA ASP A 48 -0.97 17.67 -1.72
C ASP A 48 -0.05 18.31 -2.74
N LYS A 49 0.87 19.17 -2.25
CA LYS A 49 1.90 19.81 -3.09
C LYS A 49 2.82 18.77 -3.74
N GLY A 50 3.09 17.66 -3.06
CA GLY A 50 3.91 16.57 -3.58
C GLY A 50 3.24 15.90 -4.77
N LEU A 51 1.96 15.55 -4.64
CA LEU A 51 1.14 15.03 -5.72
C LEU A 51 1.10 16.00 -6.89
N PHE A 52 0.77 17.27 -6.66
CA PHE A 52 0.73 18.27 -7.71
C PHE A 52 2.07 18.41 -8.45
N HIS A 53 3.20 18.47 -7.74
CA HIS A 53 4.53 18.54 -8.35
C HIS A 53 4.91 17.30 -9.14
N LYS A 54 4.58 16.11 -8.63
CA LYS A 54 4.81 14.84 -9.35
C LYS A 54 3.92 14.73 -10.58
N LEU A 55 2.69 15.24 -10.51
CA LEU A 55 1.71 15.26 -11.59
C LEU A 55 2.10 16.18 -12.74
N THR A 56 2.62 17.34 -12.44
CA THR A 56 2.98 18.36 -13.42
C THR A 56 4.42 18.23 -13.92
N GLY A 57 5.25 17.46 -13.22
CA GLY A 57 6.67 17.30 -13.51
C GLY A 57 7.43 18.64 -13.50
N ARG A 58 8.53 18.73 -14.27
CA ARG A 58 9.31 19.98 -14.40
C ARG A 58 8.55 21.14 -15.07
N ARG A 59 7.34 20.89 -15.59
CA ARG A 59 6.43 21.92 -16.14
C ARG A 59 5.61 22.63 -15.05
N ALA A 60 5.66 22.16 -13.80
CA ALA A 60 4.94 22.73 -12.68
C ALA A 60 5.13 24.25 -12.48
N SER A 61 6.30 24.79 -12.87
CA SER A 61 6.58 26.23 -12.77
C SER A 61 5.78 27.11 -13.73
N ARG A 62 5.06 26.51 -14.70
CA ARG A 62 4.27 27.25 -15.72
C ARG A 62 2.79 26.88 -15.74
N THR A 63 2.40 25.78 -15.10
CA THR A 63 1.02 25.32 -15.06
C THR A 63 0.38 25.79 -13.77
N ASN A 64 -0.68 26.61 -13.87
CA ASN A 64 -1.51 26.98 -12.74
C ASN A 64 -2.27 25.73 -12.26
N GLN A 65 -2.50 25.62 -10.94
CA GLN A 65 -3.30 24.53 -10.36
C GLN A 65 -4.71 24.44 -10.98
N GLU A 66 -5.29 25.59 -11.30
CA GLU A 66 -6.60 25.67 -11.94
C GLU A 66 -6.59 25.08 -13.35
N ASP A 67 -5.59 25.38 -14.18
CA ASP A 67 -5.46 24.83 -15.53
C ASP A 67 -5.25 23.31 -15.47
N PHE A 68 -4.47 22.83 -14.48
CA PHE A 68 -4.28 21.42 -14.26
C PHE A 68 -5.58 20.72 -13.82
N ALA A 69 -6.33 21.29 -12.88
CA ALA A 69 -7.60 20.75 -12.44
C ALA A 69 -8.64 20.70 -13.57
N ARG A 70 -8.66 21.72 -14.45
CA ARG A 70 -9.47 21.74 -15.67
C ARG A 70 -9.05 20.62 -16.64
N ASP A 71 -7.77 20.44 -16.86
CA ASP A 71 -7.24 19.36 -17.70
C ASP A 71 -7.64 17.97 -17.17
N ILE A 72 -7.58 17.77 -15.86
CA ILE A 72 -8.04 16.52 -15.23
C ILE A 72 -9.53 16.33 -15.45
N LEU A 73 -10.36 17.34 -15.13
CA LEU A 73 -11.80 17.22 -15.17
C LEU A 73 -12.34 17.00 -16.57
N PHE A 74 -11.81 17.75 -17.56
CA PHE A 74 -12.40 17.82 -18.92
C PHE A 74 -11.63 17.01 -19.98
N ILE A 75 -10.35 16.69 -19.77
CA ILE A 75 -9.53 16.07 -20.81
C ILE A 75 -9.08 14.66 -20.40
N LYS A 76 -8.47 14.51 -19.23
CA LYS A 76 -7.86 13.23 -18.80
C LYS A 76 -8.79 12.33 -18.00
N GLY A 77 -9.76 12.93 -17.32
CA GLY A 77 -10.69 12.24 -16.43
C GLY A 77 -10.15 11.92 -15.04
N LEU A 78 -11.07 11.69 -14.10
CA LEU A 78 -10.73 11.43 -12.70
C LEU A 78 -10.00 10.10 -12.50
N SER A 79 -10.25 9.10 -13.36
CA SER A 79 -9.54 7.82 -13.32
C SER A 79 -8.03 7.97 -13.55
N PHE A 80 -7.62 8.96 -14.35
CA PHE A 80 -6.21 9.31 -14.50
C PHE A 80 -5.63 9.85 -13.20
N LEU A 81 -6.36 10.73 -12.51
CA LEU A 81 -5.93 11.27 -11.22
C LEU A 81 -5.81 10.17 -10.16
N LYS A 82 -6.77 9.22 -10.11
CA LYS A 82 -6.72 8.05 -9.23
C LYS A 82 -5.50 7.17 -9.51
N SER A 83 -5.25 6.84 -10.77
CA SER A 83 -4.09 6.05 -11.18
C SER A 83 -2.78 6.71 -10.76
N LEU A 84 -2.73 8.02 -10.87
CA LEU A 84 -1.57 8.81 -10.52
C LEU A 84 -1.35 8.89 -9.00
N ALA A 85 -2.42 9.00 -8.21
CA ALA A 85 -2.36 8.92 -6.75
C ALA A 85 -1.86 7.56 -6.28
N ILE A 86 -2.34 6.46 -6.88
CA ILE A 86 -1.83 5.10 -6.60
C ILE A 86 -0.32 5.01 -6.87
N ARG A 87 0.16 5.58 -7.99
CA ARG A 87 1.60 5.60 -8.30
C ARG A 87 2.39 6.40 -7.29
N THR A 88 1.88 7.56 -6.88
CA THR A 88 2.52 8.39 -5.87
C THR A 88 2.55 7.68 -4.51
N LEU A 89 1.45 7.07 -4.11
CA LEU A 89 1.36 6.29 -2.88
C LEU A 89 2.37 5.12 -2.87
N ASN A 90 2.53 4.39 -3.97
CA ASN A 90 3.53 3.34 -4.10
C ASN A 90 4.96 3.83 -3.83
N HIS A 91 5.23 5.10 -4.11
CA HIS A 91 6.53 5.71 -3.86
C HIS A 91 6.66 6.16 -2.40
N GLU A 92 5.68 6.92 -1.92
CA GLU A 92 5.77 7.61 -0.64
C GLU A 92 5.74 6.65 0.55
N VAL A 93 4.79 5.70 0.56
CA VAL A 93 4.54 4.82 1.72
C VAL A 93 5.79 4.06 2.17
N TYR A 94 6.73 3.79 1.28
CA TYR A 94 7.93 3.02 1.57
C TYR A 94 9.24 3.78 1.27
N GLU A 95 9.20 5.06 0.98
CA GLU A 95 10.38 5.95 0.90
C GLU A 95 10.63 6.70 2.21
N LEU A 96 10.40 6.03 3.33
CA LEU A 96 10.53 6.62 4.64
C LEU A 96 12.00 6.84 5.02
N PRO A 97 12.34 7.92 5.75
CA PRO A 97 13.69 8.18 6.23
C PRO A 97 14.12 7.18 7.33
N LEU A 98 13.35 6.15 7.57
CA LEU A 98 13.62 5.11 8.54
C LEU A 98 14.51 4.04 7.89
N GLY A 99 15.72 3.82 8.44
CA GLY A 99 16.44 2.57 8.19
C GLY A 99 15.70 1.45 8.91
N LEU A 100 15.14 0.51 8.17
CA LEU A 100 14.43 -0.62 8.74
C LEU A 100 15.43 -1.67 9.27
N ASN A 101 15.13 -2.29 10.41
CA ASN A 101 15.97 -3.37 10.94
C ASN A 101 15.80 -4.61 10.07
N GLY A 102 16.89 -5.02 9.41
CA GLY A 102 16.94 -6.27 8.62
C GLY A 102 16.32 -6.20 7.23
N MET A 103 15.71 -5.06 6.82
CA MET A 103 15.12 -4.89 5.49
C MET A 103 15.33 -3.46 4.97
N SER A 104 15.65 -3.30 3.69
CA SER A 104 15.72 -1.96 3.09
C SER A 104 14.31 -1.45 2.70
N ASN A 105 14.14 -0.13 2.67
CA ASN A 105 12.90 0.50 2.17
C ASN A 105 12.54 0.02 0.76
N SER A 106 13.55 -0.19 -0.10
CA SER A 106 13.33 -0.69 -1.46
C SER A 106 12.84 -2.14 -1.49
N GLN A 107 13.29 -2.99 -0.56
CA GLN A 107 12.80 -4.36 -0.43
C GLN A 107 11.35 -4.37 0.05
N LEU A 108 11.02 -3.61 1.10
CA LEU A 108 9.67 -3.50 1.61
C LEU A 108 8.70 -2.95 0.55
N ARG A 109 9.10 -1.88 -0.16
CA ARG A 109 8.32 -1.33 -1.27
C ARG A 109 8.08 -2.36 -2.36
N ARG A 110 9.14 -3.08 -2.80
CA ARG A 110 9.02 -4.13 -3.81
C ARG A 110 8.05 -5.22 -3.37
N ARG A 111 8.17 -5.71 -2.13
CA ARG A 111 7.29 -6.73 -1.55
C ARG A 111 5.84 -6.27 -1.60
N SER A 112 5.56 -5.08 -1.13
CA SER A 112 4.19 -4.52 -1.06
C SER A 112 3.59 -4.28 -2.44
N ILE A 113 4.36 -3.78 -3.42
CA ILE A 113 3.88 -3.62 -4.79
C ILE A 113 3.60 -4.98 -5.45
N LEU A 114 4.48 -5.97 -5.25
CA LEU A 114 4.26 -7.31 -5.79
C LEU A 114 3.04 -7.97 -5.15
N LEU A 115 2.85 -7.81 -3.84
CA LEU A 115 1.68 -8.29 -3.12
C LEU A 115 0.40 -7.64 -3.64
N ALA A 116 0.38 -6.32 -3.80
CA ALA A 116 -0.75 -5.57 -4.35
C ALA A 116 -1.12 -6.03 -5.77
N ARG A 117 -0.12 -6.20 -6.64
CA ARG A 117 -0.33 -6.71 -8.00
C ARG A 117 -0.81 -8.16 -8.02
N PHE A 118 -0.31 -8.97 -7.12
CA PHE A 118 -0.70 -10.37 -6.99
C PHE A 118 -2.18 -10.48 -6.62
N VAL A 119 -2.60 -9.85 -5.52
CA VAL A 119 -3.99 -9.97 -5.07
C VAL A 119 -4.99 -9.32 -6.03
N LYS A 120 -4.60 -8.23 -6.70
CA LYS A 120 -5.43 -7.59 -7.74
C LYS A 120 -5.82 -8.56 -8.87
N ARG A 121 -5.02 -9.60 -9.17
CA ARG A 121 -5.33 -10.60 -10.21
C ARG A 121 -6.54 -11.46 -9.89
N PHE A 122 -6.92 -11.52 -8.61
CA PHE A 122 -8.06 -12.30 -8.13
C PHE A 122 -9.33 -11.45 -7.93
N ALA A 123 -9.29 -10.16 -8.31
CA ALA A 123 -10.39 -9.23 -8.06
C ALA A 123 -11.71 -9.69 -8.69
N ASP A 124 -11.67 -10.19 -9.93
CA ASP A 124 -12.86 -10.68 -10.63
C ASP A 124 -13.42 -11.93 -9.97
N ASP A 125 -12.55 -12.88 -9.59
CA ASP A 125 -12.94 -14.14 -8.93
C ASP A 125 -13.56 -13.88 -7.54
N LEU A 126 -13.01 -12.89 -6.83
CA LEU A 126 -13.47 -12.46 -5.51
C LEU A 126 -14.65 -11.48 -5.59
N ARG A 127 -14.99 -10.97 -6.78
CA ARG A 127 -16.02 -9.95 -7.00
C ARG A 127 -15.79 -8.68 -6.18
N ILE A 128 -14.54 -8.26 -6.12
CA ILE A 128 -14.09 -7.06 -5.40
C ILE A 128 -13.56 -6.06 -6.43
N GLU A 129 -13.75 -4.77 -6.15
CA GLU A 129 -13.19 -3.70 -6.97
C GLU A 129 -11.66 -3.84 -7.01
N PRO A 130 -11.03 -3.91 -8.21
CA PRO A 130 -9.60 -4.21 -8.35
C PRO A 130 -8.67 -3.24 -7.64
N ASP A 131 -9.05 -1.95 -7.55
CA ASP A 131 -8.22 -0.96 -6.88
C ASP A 131 -8.29 -1.08 -5.34
N HIS A 132 -9.44 -1.47 -4.78
CA HIS A 132 -9.55 -1.75 -3.34
C HIS A 132 -8.62 -2.90 -2.93
N LEU A 133 -8.62 -3.97 -3.71
CA LEU A 133 -7.76 -5.12 -3.46
C LEU A 133 -6.27 -4.75 -3.63
N TYR A 134 -5.96 -3.92 -4.63
CA TYR A 134 -4.62 -3.39 -4.84
C TYR A 134 -4.12 -2.58 -3.63
N ILE A 135 -4.93 -1.63 -3.15
CA ILE A 135 -4.57 -0.78 -2.01
C ILE A 135 -4.44 -1.61 -0.72
N ALA A 136 -5.34 -2.57 -0.50
CA ALA A 136 -5.23 -3.48 0.64
C ALA A 136 -3.90 -4.26 0.63
N GLY A 137 -3.51 -4.81 -0.52
CA GLY A 137 -2.22 -5.47 -0.71
C GLY A 137 -1.02 -4.52 -0.55
N LEU A 138 -1.13 -3.29 -1.05
CA LEU A 138 -0.08 -2.27 -0.90
C LEU A 138 0.15 -1.92 0.57
N LEU A 139 -0.92 -1.70 1.33
CA LEU A 139 -0.85 -1.28 2.73
C LEU A 139 -0.67 -2.45 3.72
N TYR A 140 -0.70 -3.70 3.25
CA TYR A 140 -0.61 -4.89 4.11
C TYR A 140 0.63 -4.92 5.02
N ASN A 141 1.73 -4.34 4.56
CA ASN A 141 2.98 -4.24 5.33
C ASN A 141 3.15 -2.87 6.04
N LEU A 142 2.17 -1.96 5.99
CA LEU A 142 2.25 -0.67 6.67
C LEU A 142 2.42 -0.79 8.19
N PRO A 143 1.81 -1.77 8.89
CA PRO A 143 2.06 -1.98 10.31
C PRO A 143 3.53 -2.23 10.66
N TYR A 144 4.33 -2.80 9.75
CA TYR A 144 5.77 -2.94 9.95
C TYR A 144 6.49 -1.59 9.98
N VAL A 145 6.08 -0.64 9.14
CA VAL A 145 6.61 0.73 9.16
C VAL A 145 6.26 1.42 10.47
N SER A 146 5.03 1.25 10.95
CA SER A 146 4.58 1.78 12.24
C SER A 146 5.40 1.20 13.40
N TYR A 147 5.67 -0.10 13.38
CA TYR A 147 6.53 -0.78 14.35
C TYR A 147 7.95 -0.19 14.38
N GLU A 148 8.60 -0.06 13.23
CA GLU A 148 9.95 0.48 13.14
C GLU A 148 10.03 1.93 13.65
N TYR A 149 8.99 2.72 13.39
CA TYR A 149 8.88 4.07 13.96
C TYR A 149 8.79 4.03 15.50
N LEU A 150 7.95 3.15 16.06
CA LEU A 150 7.74 3.05 17.51
C LEU A 150 8.98 2.55 18.25
N ILE A 151 9.73 1.62 17.66
CA ILE A 151 11.04 1.18 18.21
C ILE A 151 12.03 2.34 18.21
N LYS A 152 12.17 3.07 17.10
CA LYS A 152 13.13 4.18 17.00
C LYS A 152 12.81 5.39 17.87
N THR A 153 11.55 5.56 18.22
CA THR A 153 11.09 6.59 19.17
C THR A 153 11.04 6.10 20.60
N GLU A 154 11.63 4.93 20.90
CA GLU A 154 11.68 4.31 22.22
C GLU A 154 10.30 4.07 22.87
N ARG A 155 9.24 4.03 22.03
CA ARG A 155 7.87 3.76 22.51
C ARG A 155 7.61 2.28 22.68
N PHE A 156 8.33 1.44 21.96
CA PHE A 156 8.42 0.00 22.20
C PHE A 156 9.84 -0.34 22.65
N THR A 157 9.94 -1.30 23.56
CA THR A 157 11.19 -1.97 23.91
C THR A 157 11.55 -2.97 22.80
N GLU A 158 12.73 -3.63 22.88
CA GLU A 158 13.24 -4.57 21.86
C GLU A 158 12.40 -5.86 21.69
N GLU A 159 11.07 -5.74 21.70
CA GLU A 159 10.17 -6.84 21.39
C GLU A 159 10.16 -7.12 19.89
N SER A 160 10.03 -8.37 19.49
CA SER A 160 9.97 -8.73 18.07
C SER A 160 8.66 -8.21 17.44
N PHE A 161 8.70 -7.87 16.15
CA PHE A 161 7.50 -7.45 15.43
C PHE A 161 6.33 -8.45 15.54
N SER A 162 6.64 -9.76 15.58
CA SER A 162 5.63 -10.81 15.72
C SER A 162 4.85 -10.72 17.03
N GLU A 163 5.48 -10.28 18.12
CA GLU A 163 4.86 -10.16 19.45
C GLU A 163 3.96 -8.94 19.53
N VAL A 164 4.40 -7.80 18.98
CA VAL A 164 3.66 -6.52 19.05
C VAL A 164 2.80 -6.24 17.81
N ARG A 165 2.81 -7.13 16.83
CA ARG A 165 2.07 -6.96 15.58
C ARG A 165 0.57 -6.66 15.77
N PRO A 166 -0.17 -7.32 16.69
CA PRO A 166 -1.58 -7.01 16.89
C PRO A 166 -1.82 -5.56 17.31
N GLU A 167 -0.98 -5.04 18.23
CA GLU A 167 -1.06 -3.66 18.69
C GLU A 167 -0.69 -2.67 17.60
N THR A 168 0.38 -2.96 16.86
CA THR A 168 0.84 -2.12 15.76
C THR A 168 -0.18 -2.06 14.62
N VAL A 169 -0.83 -3.18 14.29
CA VAL A 169 -1.94 -3.22 13.33
C VAL A 169 -3.10 -2.35 13.80
N LYS A 170 -3.51 -2.48 15.06
CA LYS A 170 -4.58 -1.67 15.63
C LYS A 170 -4.28 -0.17 15.53
N MET A 171 -3.09 0.26 15.97
CA MET A 171 -2.67 1.67 15.87
C MET A 171 -2.67 2.17 14.43
N THR A 172 -2.18 1.35 13.50
CA THR A 172 -2.15 1.68 12.07
C THR A 172 -3.57 1.85 11.53
N CYS A 173 -4.50 0.95 11.86
CA CYS A 173 -5.89 1.03 11.46
C CYS A 173 -6.59 2.28 12.01
N GLU A 174 -6.38 2.61 13.29
CA GLU A 174 -6.93 3.82 13.90
C GLU A 174 -6.50 5.11 13.16
N ILE A 175 -5.26 5.14 12.66
CA ILE A 175 -4.76 6.27 11.87
C ILE A 175 -5.37 6.28 10.47
N LEU A 176 -5.41 5.14 9.79
CA LEU A 176 -6.01 5.04 8.46
C LEU A 176 -7.52 5.37 8.48
N GLU A 177 -8.23 5.00 9.54
CA GLU A 177 -9.63 5.36 9.74
C GLU A 177 -9.80 6.88 9.83
N LYS A 178 -8.95 7.57 10.60
CA LYS A 178 -8.94 9.04 10.67
C LYS A 178 -8.65 9.69 9.32
N PHE A 179 -7.84 9.06 8.48
CA PHE A 179 -7.57 9.53 7.11
C PHE A 179 -8.76 9.27 6.17
N GLY A 180 -9.74 8.46 6.57
CA GLY A 180 -10.97 8.18 5.83
C GLY A 180 -10.90 6.95 4.94
N PHE A 181 -9.95 6.04 5.17
CA PHE A 181 -9.94 4.76 4.45
C PHE A 181 -11.19 3.94 4.76
N GLY A 182 -11.71 3.26 3.75
CA GLY A 182 -12.91 2.43 3.87
C GLY A 182 -12.71 1.20 4.77
N SER A 183 -13.79 0.73 5.37
CA SER A 183 -13.80 -0.42 6.30
C SER A 183 -13.21 -1.70 5.70
N TYR A 184 -13.30 -1.91 4.39
CA TYR A 184 -12.70 -3.07 3.73
C TYR A 184 -11.19 -3.15 3.97
N ILE A 185 -10.46 -2.04 3.78
CA ILE A 185 -9.00 -1.98 3.98
C ILE A 185 -8.66 -2.22 5.45
N MET A 186 -9.42 -1.61 6.37
CA MET A 186 -9.26 -1.85 7.81
C MET A 186 -9.44 -3.33 8.15
N HIS A 187 -10.51 -3.95 7.66
CA HIS A 187 -10.78 -5.37 7.89
C HIS A 187 -9.65 -6.27 7.40
N ILE A 188 -9.08 -5.99 6.22
CA ILE A 188 -7.94 -6.75 5.69
C ILE A 188 -6.72 -6.62 6.60
N LEU A 189 -6.42 -5.44 7.10
CA LEU A 189 -5.29 -5.25 8.01
C LEU A 189 -5.51 -5.88 9.38
N GLU A 190 -6.67 -5.66 10.01
CA GLU A 190 -7.04 -6.27 11.31
C GLU A 190 -7.04 -7.80 11.23
N ASP A 191 -7.63 -8.36 10.17
CA ASP A 191 -7.70 -9.81 9.95
C ASP A 191 -6.30 -10.42 9.75
N SER A 192 -5.27 -9.61 9.41
CA SER A 192 -3.90 -10.10 9.19
C SER A 192 -3.26 -10.73 10.43
N VAL A 193 -3.77 -10.43 11.62
CA VAL A 193 -3.26 -10.95 12.91
C VAL A 193 -4.16 -12.02 13.54
N LEU A 194 -5.32 -12.32 12.93
CA LEU A 194 -6.26 -13.33 13.41
C LEU A 194 -5.94 -14.72 12.84
N ASP A 195 -6.47 -15.78 13.45
CA ASP A 195 -6.53 -17.08 12.80
C ASP A 195 -7.36 -16.98 11.52
N ILE A 196 -6.98 -17.72 10.46
CA ILE A 196 -7.65 -17.66 9.16
C ILE A 196 -9.14 -17.98 9.25
N GLN A 197 -9.54 -18.82 10.18
CA GLN A 197 -10.95 -19.19 10.41
C GLN A 197 -11.76 -18.10 11.11
N GLN A 198 -11.09 -17.11 11.68
CA GLN A 198 -11.72 -15.98 12.39
C GLN A 198 -11.78 -14.72 11.53
N THR A 199 -11.18 -14.75 10.34
CA THR A 199 -11.14 -13.59 9.44
C THR A 199 -12.48 -13.38 8.75
N ARG A 200 -12.80 -12.12 8.49
CA ARG A 200 -14.02 -11.70 7.75
C ARG A 200 -13.90 -12.01 6.26
N ASN A 201 -12.67 -11.99 5.75
CA ASN A 201 -12.34 -12.16 4.33
C ASN A 201 -11.30 -13.29 4.17
N PRO A 202 -11.68 -14.56 4.40
CA PRO A 202 -10.72 -15.67 4.51
C PRO A 202 -9.95 -15.94 3.21
N CYS A 203 -10.58 -15.79 2.04
CA CYS A 203 -9.91 -16.04 0.76
C CYS A 203 -8.84 -14.97 0.48
N GLU A 204 -9.19 -13.70 0.64
CA GLU A 204 -8.25 -12.57 0.48
C GLU A 204 -7.09 -12.68 1.48
N GLN A 205 -7.39 -13.01 2.73
CA GLN A 205 -6.36 -13.21 3.75
C GLN A 205 -5.43 -14.37 3.42
N ALA A 206 -5.96 -15.49 2.95
CA ALA A 206 -5.15 -16.62 2.55
C ALA A 206 -4.22 -16.26 1.39
N LEU A 207 -4.72 -15.58 0.35
CA LEU A 207 -3.92 -15.10 -0.79
C LEU A 207 -2.82 -14.13 -0.33
N LEU A 208 -3.14 -13.15 0.52
CA LEU A 208 -2.20 -12.18 1.05
C LEU A 208 -1.09 -12.85 1.87
N ARG A 209 -1.45 -13.75 2.78
CA ARG A 209 -0.50 -14.46 3.64
C ARG A 209 0.43 -15.38 2.84
N ILE A 210 -0.14 -16.18 1.92
CA ILE A 210 0.66 -17.06 1.06
C ILE A 210 1.66 -16.21 0.25
N ALA A 211 1.18 -15.18 -0.44
CA ALA A 211 2.05 -14.35 -1.27
C ALA A 211 3.10 -13.60 -0.45
N ASN A 212 2.73 -13.03 0.71
CA ASN A 212 3.67 -12.33 1.58
C ASN A 212 4.78 -13.26 2.09
N ASN A 213 4.43 -14.47 2.54
CA ASN A 213 5.39 -15.47 3.02
C ASN A 213 6.35 -15.92 1.91
N ILE A 214 5.83 -16.13 0.68
CA ILE A 214 6.66 -16.48 -0.47
C ILE A 214 7.61 -15.33 -0.83
N LEU A 215 7.12 -14.09 -0.84
CA LEU A 215 7.94 -12.91 -1.16
C LEU A 215 9.02 -12.69 -0.10
N GLU A 216 8.69 -12.86 1.17
CA GLU A 216 9.64 -12.76 2.28
C GLU A 216 10.73 -13.81 2.19
N SER A 217 10.39 -15.08 1.98
CA SER A 217 11.36 -16.15 1.78
C SER A 217 12.20 -15.96 0.51
N THR A 218 11.63 -15.33 -0.51
CA THR A 218 12.33 -14.99 -1.76
C THR A 218 13.46 -13.99 -1.52
N GLU A 219 13.25 -13.00 -0.67
CA GLU A 219 14.26 -12.01 -0.31
C GLU A 219 15.43 -12.63 0.45
N GLN A 220 15.14 -13.58 1.35
CA GLN A 220 16.15 -14.34 2.10
C GLN A 220 16.96 -15.31 1.21
N ASN A 221 16.40 -15.75 0.07
CA ASN A 221 16.98 -16.74 -0.84
C ASN A 221 17.46 -16.14 -2.17
N ASN A 222 18.11 -14.96 -2.17
CA ASN A 222 18.65 -14.30 -3.36
C ASN A 222 17.62 -14.13 -4.50
N PHE A 223 16.39 -13.78 -4.15
CA PHE A 223 15.30 -13.50 -5.07
C PHE A 223 14.82 -14.68 -5.94
N ILE A 224 15.01 -15.92 -5.49
CA ILE A 224 14.45 -17.10 -6.15
C ILE A 224 13.07 -17.40 -5.57
N VAL A 225 12.02 -17.04 -6.30
CA VAL A 225 10.62 -17.27 -5.87
C VAL A 225 10.33 -18.76 -5.67
N GLY A 226 9.79 -19.10 -4.50
CA GLY A 226 9.34 -20.46 -4.15
C GLY A 226 10.44 -21.43 -3.77
N LYS A 227 11.67 -20.95 -3.50
CA LYS A 227 12.72 -21.79 -2.93
C LYS A 227 12.53 -21.88 -1.42
N ASN A 228 12.46 -23.10 -0.91
CA ASN A 228 12.29 -23.41 0.53
C ASN A 228 11.02 -22.82 1.17
N THR A 229 9.95 -22.60 0.39
CA THR A 229 8.69 -22.13 0.90
C THR A 229 7.74 -23.31 1.05
N SER A 230 7.24 -23.56 2.25
CA SER A 230 6.10 -24.44 2.46
C SER A 230 4.84 -23.57 2.52
N ILE A 231 3.85 -23.89 1.71
CA ILE A 231 2.54 -23.22 1.76
C ILE A 231 1.64 -24.08 2.64
N ASP A 232 0.88 -23.44 3.52
CA ASP A 232 -0.12 -24.12 4.34
C ASP A 232 -1.25 -24.65 3.45
N GLU A 233 -1.46 -25.96 3.47
CA GLU A 233 -2.50 -26.64 2.67
C GLU A 233 -3.90 -26.09 2.95
N LYS A 234 -4.20 -25.71 4.20
CA LYS A 234 -5.50 -25.11 4.56
C LYS A 234 -5.71 -23.77 3.86
N MET A 235 -4.66 -22.97 3.72
CA MET A 235 -4.76 -21.70 2.97
C MET A 235 -5.01 -21.95 1.49
N LEU A 236 -4.39 -22.98 0.89
CA LEU A 236 -4.66 -23.36 -0.50
C LEU A 236 -6.11 -23.85 -0.68
N GLU A 237 -6.61 -24.65 0.24
CA GLU A 237 -8.01 -25.09 0.22
C GLU A 237 -9.00 -23.91 0.27
N ILE A 238 -8.73 -22.91 1.10
CA ILE A 238 -9.56 -21.70 1.21
C ILE A 238 -9.55 -20.88 -0.10
N THR A 239 -8.38 -20.76 -0.74
CA THR A 239 -8.27 -19.99 -1.98
C THR A 239 -8.83 -20.70 -3.20
N GLY A 240 -8.87 -22.02 -3.18
CA GLY A 240 -9.24 -22.87 -4.32
C GLY A 240 -8.17 -22.92 -5.43
N TYR A 241 -7.01 -22.33 -5.23
CA TYR A 241 -5.89 -22.33 -6.18
C TYR A 241 -4.81 -23.32 -5.75
N SER A 242 -4.15 -23.91 -6.73
CA SER A 242 -2.99 -24.77 -6.49
C SER A 242 -1.74 -23.94 -6.15
N GLU A 243 -0.82 -24.54 -5.38
CA GLU A 243 0.49 -23.95 -5.13
C GLU A 243 1.20 -23.55 -6.43
N GLN A 244 1.07 -24.38 -7.48
CA GLN A 244 1.74 -24.15 -8.76
C GLN A 244 1.22 -22.89 -9.47
N GLU A 245 -0.09 -22.66 -9.47
CA GLU A 245 -0.71 -21.45 -10.05
C GLU A 245 -0.22 -20.19 -9.34
N ILE A 246 -0.22 -20.21 -8.01
CA ILE A 246 0.27 -19.09 -7.18
C ILE A 246 1.76 -18.80 -7.46
N LEU A 247 2.60 -19.83 -7.50
CA LEU A 247 4.03 -19.67 -7.75
C LEU A 247 4.33 -19.17 -9.18
N ILE A 248 3.59 -19.63 -10.19
CA ILE A 248 3.73 -19.17 -11.57
C ILE A 248 3.43 -17.68 -11.64
N LEU A 249 2.30 -17.25 -11.06
CA LEU A 249 1.89 -15.85 -11.07
C LEU A 249 2.91 -14.95 -10.34
N LEU A 250 3.38 -15.35 -9.16
CA LEU A 250 4.38 -14.58 -8.43
C LEU A 250 5.72 -14.50 -9.17
N LYS A 251 6.14 -15.58 -9.84
CA LYS A 251 7.36 -15.58 -10.68
C LYS A 251 7.22 -14.62 -11.87
N GLU A 252 6.06 -14.62 -12.52
CA GLU A 252 5.77 -13.71 -13.63
C GLU A 252 5.83 -12.24 -13.18
N LEU A 253 5.11 -11.91 -12.12
CA LEU A 253 5.09 -10.56 -11.54
C LEU A 253 6.50 -10.11 -11.10
N SER A 254 7.25 -11.01 -10.48
CA SER A 254 8.62 -10.73 -10.00
C SER A 254 9.60 -10.47 -11.14
N ARG A 255 9.48 -11.19 -12.26
CA ARG A 255 10.31 -10.99 -13.47
C ARG A 255 9.99 -9.66 -14.17
N ASN A 256 8.72 -9.29 -14.18
CA ASN A 256 8.23 -8.07 -14.81
C ASN A 256 8.44 -6.82 -13.93
N TYR A 257 8.89 -6.99 -12.69
CA TYR A 257 9.24 -5.89 -11.82
C TYR A 257 10.60 -5.29 -12.20
N LYS A 258 10.59 -4.18 -12.92
CA LYS A 258 11.82 -3.53 -13.40
C LYS A 258 12.47 -2.57 -12.42
N GLY A 259 12.07 -2.54 -11.16
CA GLY A 259 12.72 -1.70 -10.13
C GLY A 259 12.68 -0.18 -10.39
N THR A 260 12.05 0.23 -11.49
CA THR A 260 11.85 1.64 -11.80
C THR A 260 10.75 2.19 -10.91
N PRO A 261 10.88 3.44 -10.44
CA PRO A 261 9.84 4.11 -9.68
C PRO A 261 8.47 4.03 -10.35
N ASP A 262 8.46 3.96 -11.65
CA ASP A 262 7.26 3.99 -12.46
C ASP A 262 6.64 2.62 -12.73
N GLY A 263 7.16 1.51 -12.25
CA GLY A 263 6.60 0.13 -12.24
C GLY A 263 5.48 -0.26 -13.22
N TRP A 264 5.05 0.69 -14.05
CA TRP A 264 4.04 0.61 -15.08
C TRP A 264 4.73 0.61 -16.44
N SER A 265 5.20 -0.54 -16.87
CA SER A 265 5.14 -0.85 -18.31
C SER A 265 3.84 -1.61 -18.48
N GLU A 266 2.99 -1.10 -19.34
CA GLU A 266 1.72 -1.62 -19.82
C GLU A 266 1.63 -3.13 -19.84
#